data_44c22f9f6b78d60bd160c56638ffd9d0
#
_entry.id   44c22f9f6b78d60bd160c56638ffd9d0
#
_cell.length_a   1.000
_cell.length_b   1.000
_cell.length_c   1.000
_cell.angle_alpha   90.00
_cell.angle_beta   90.00
_cell.angle_gamma   90.00
#
_symmetry.space_group_name_H-M   'P 1'
#
loop_
_entity.id
_entity.type
_entity.pdbx_description
1 polymer ?
#
loop_
_entity_poly.entity_id
_entity_poly.type
_entity_poly.pdbx_seq_one_letter_code
_entity_poly.pdbx_strand_id
1 'polypeptide(L)'
;MANSTFNGPVRSENGFEDISIAAGTGVETTNSTYGTNATIGGSISNPTGMIAATVSKTQMANGFAAAMVKNTHYLSPANGAAITATLPAQASSTSGDVIIVEYQVIAANGATHKFGTAGEFFLANSAVYKMTGATGSAVGLINTVDVADGTADDFLNLVGLTNSGPGIGSYVVFTFNGTVWRAEARCTSSGTGAAANLSVFATS
;
A
#
# COMPACT_ATOMS: atom_id res chain seq x y z
N MET A 1 -43.53 7.77 -21.64
CA MET A 1 -43.40 6.33 -21.33
C MET A 1 -43.68 6.15 -19.85
N ALA A 2 -44.55 5.18 -19.51
CA ALA A 2 -44.84 4.91 -18.09
C ALA A 2 -43.64 4.16 -17.46
N ASN A 3 -43.20 4.61 -16.29
CA ASN A 3 -42.22 3.89 -15.50
C ASN A 3 -42.87 2.62 -14.95
N SER A 4 -42.28 1.46 -15.20
CA SER A 4 -42.68 0.20 -14.58
C SER A 4 -42.04 0.10 -13.20
N THR A 5 -42.87 -0.02 -12.17
CA THR A 5 -42.40 -0.23 -10.77
C THR A 5 -42.57 -1.71 -10.45
N PHE A 6 -41.50 -2.35 -10.08
CA PHE A 6 -41.50 -3.74 -9.63
C PHE A 6 -41.51 -3.78 -8.09
N ASN A 7 -42.55 -4.39 -7.51
CA ASN A 7 -42.73 -4.54 -6.08
C ASN A 7 -42.20 -5.89 -5.53
N GLY A 8 -41.32 -6.57 -6.25
CA GLY A 8 -40.77 -7.86 -5.87
C GLY A 8 -39.39 -8.09 -6.45
N PRO A 9 -38.72 -9.21 -6.06
CA PRO A 9 -37.39 -9.52 -6.59
C PRO A 9 -37.48 -9.74 -8.11
N VAL A 10 -36.67 -9.02 -8.86
CA VAL A 10 -36.45 -9.21 -10.28
C VAL A 10 -35.30 -10.19 -10.46
N ARG A 11 -35.54 -11.30 -11.19
CA ARG A 11 -34.49 -12.28 -11.50
C ARG A 11 -34.13 -12.17 -12.97
N SER A 12 -32.85 -12.19 -13.27
CA SER A 12 -32.34 -12.25 -14.64
C SER A 12 -31.22 -13.28 -14.70
N GLU A 13 -31.29 -14.19 -15.68
CA GLU A 13 -30.23 -15.20 -15.89
C GLU A 13 -28.96 -14.59 -16.48
N ASN A 14 -29.09 -13.45 -17.17
CA ASN A 14 -27.99 -12.76 -17.86
C ASN A 14 -27.54 -11.48 -17.16
N GLY A 15 -28.01 -11.22 -15.92
CA GLY A 15 -27.71 -10.00 -15.18
C GLY A 15 -28.65 -8.84 -15.49
N PHE A 16 -28.35 -7.68 -14.95
CA PHE A 16 -29.08 -6.44 -15.15
C PHE A 16 -28.12 -5.39 -15.70
N GLU A 17 -28.63 -4.57 -16.60
CA GLU A 17 -27.91 -3.41 -17.11
C GLU A 17 -28.68 -2.14 -16.72
N ASP A 18 -27.94 -1.15 -16.22
CA ASP A 18 -28.44 0.21 -16.12
C ASP A 18 -28.08 0.93 -17.42
N ILE A 19 -29.09 1.39 -18.13
CA ILE A 19 -28.92 2.07 -19.41
C ILE A 19 -29.48 3.50 -19.34
N SER A 20 -28.82 4.42 -20.00
CA SER A 20 -29.36 5.74 -20.32
C SER A 20 -29.67 5.80 -21.80
N ILE A 21 -30.81 6.43 -22.12
CA ILE A 21 -31.24 6.63 -23.50
C ILE A 21 -31.15 8.11 -23.81
N ALA A 22 -30.38 8.47 -24.84
CA ALA A 22 -30.24 9.86 -25.27
C ALA A 22 -31.55 10.40 -25.83
N ALA A 23 -32.03 11.49 -25.26
CA ALA A 23 -33.24 12.16 -25.73
C ALA A 23 -33.05 12.66 -27.16
N GLY A 24 -33.98 12.26 -28.06
CA GLY A 24 -33.98 12.67 -29.46
C GLY A 24 -33.28 11.75 -30.45
N THR A 25 -32.31 10.97 -30.03
CA THR A 25 -31.59 10.01 -30.90
C THR A 25 -31.93 8.56 -30.60
N GLY A 26 -32.45 8.25 -29.41
CA GLY A 26 -32.72 6.90 -28.96
C GLY A 26 -31.44 6.05 -28.73
N VAL A 27 -30.27 6.67 -28.75
CA VAL A 27 -29.01 5.93 -28.51
C VAL A 27 -28.96 5.46 -27.06
N GLU A 28 -28.79 4.16 -26.90
CA GLU A 28 -28.61 3.51 -25.58
C GLU A 28 -27.16 3.52 -25.17
N THR A 29 -26.89 3.86 -23.91
CA THR A 29 -25.56 3.78 -23.26
C THR A 29 -25.74 2.94 -22.01
N THR A 30 -25.00 1.84 -21.91
CA THR A 30 -24.93 1.04 -20.68
C THR A 30 -24.09 1.78 -19.64
N ASN A 31 -24.70 2.14 -18.52
CA ASN A 31 -24.02 2.83 -17.41
C ASN A 31 -23.40 1.83 -16.43
N SER A 32 -24.07 0.70 -16.22
CA SER A 32 -23.56 -0.37 -15.35
C SER A 32 -24.17 -1.71 -15.71
N THR A 33 -23.38 -2.77 -15.59
CA THR A 33 -23.81 -4.16 -15.80
C THR A 33 -23.66 -4.91 -14.48
N TYR A 34 -24.74 -5.52 -14.02
CA TYR A 34 -24.78 -6.33 -12.81
C TYR A 34 -24.89 -7.82 -13.19
N GLY A 35 -23.81 -8.54 -13.11
CA GLY A 35 -23.71 -9.97 -13.41
C GLY A 35 -22.69 -10.67 -12.52
N THR A 36 -22.25 -11.85 -12.92
CA THR A 36 -21.20 -12.62 -12.20
C THR A 36 -19.88 -11.84 -12.05
N ASN A 37 -19.66 -10.85 -12.92
CA ASN A 37 -18.55 -9.91 -12.86
C ASN A 37 -19.12 -8.50 -13.00
N ALA A 38 -19.72 -7.96 -11.95
CA ALA A 38 -20.27 -6.61 -11.99
C ALA A 38 -19.15 -5.59 -12.16
N THR A 39 -19.12 -4.89 -13.29
CA THR A 39 -18.27 -3.72 -13.49
C THR A 39 -19.10 -2.48 -13.20
N ILE A 40 -18.77 -1.74 -12.16
CA ILE A 40 -19.44 -0.50 -11.81
C ILE A 40 -18.58 0.65 -12.29
N GLY A 41 -19.02 1.31 -13.35
CA GLY A 41 -18.32 2.42 -14.00
C GLY A 41 -18.45 3.78 -13.32
N GLY A 42 -18.98 3.84 -12.11
CA GLY A 42 -19.19 5.09 -11.35
C GLY A 42 -18.85 4.96 -9.87
N SER A 43 -19.05 6.03 -9.12
CA SER A 43 -18.89 5.99 -7.66
C SER A 43 -20.00 5.16 -7.04
N ILE A 44 -19.63 4.11 -6.30
CA ILE A 44 -20.56 3.40 -5.45
C ILE A 44 -20.66 4.19 -4.15
N SER A 45 -21.73 4.95 -3.99
CA SER A 45 -22.08 5.54 -2.71
C SER A 45 -22.94 4.55 -1.94
N ASN A 46 -22.32 3.76 -1.07
CA ASN A 46 -23.04 2.89 -0.16
C ASN A 46 -22.80 3.30 1.27
N PRO A 47 -23.70 4.06 1.90
CA PRO A 47 -23.51 4.54 3.26
C PRO A 47 -23.62 3.44 4.32
N THR A 48 -24.06 2.24 3.98
CA THR A 48 -24.32 1.16 4.96
C THR A 48 -23.73 -0.20 4.60
N GLY A 49 -23.11 -0.35 3.43
CA GLY A 49 -22.57 -1.63 2.96
C GLY A 49 -21.04 -1.59 2.85
N MET A 50 -20.39 -2.60 3.40
CA MET A 50 -18.98 -2.84 3.20
C MET A 50 -18.77 -3.48 1.83
N ILE A 51 -18.13 -2.75 0.90
CA ILE A 51 -17.62 -3.36 -0.32
C ILE A 51 -16.30 -4.03 0.05
N ALA A 52 -16.30 -5.34 0.10
CA ALA A 52 -15.05 -6.10 0.23
C ALA A 52 -14.29 -5.96 -1.10
N ALA A 53 -13.47 -4.93 -1.23
CA ALA A 53 -12.47 -4.90 -2.28
C ALA A 53 -11.44 -5.99 -1.97
N THR A 54 -11.35 -7.00 -2.79
CA THR A 54 -10.22 -7.92 -2.74
C THR A 54 -9.00 -7.13 -3.23
N VAL A 55 -8.19 -6.65 -2.28
CA VAL A 55 -6.92 -6.02 -2.63
C VAL A 55 -6.03 -7.13 -3.17
N SER A 56 -5.79 -7.15 -4.48
CA SER A 56 -4.85 -8.11 -5.04
C SER A 56 -3.44 -7.73 -4.58
N LYS A 57 -2.73 -8.70 -4.01
CA LYS A 57 -1.34 -8.53 -3.61
C LYS A 57 -0.44 -8.77 -4.82
N THR A 58 0.49 -7.86 -5.06
CA THR A 58 1.44 -7.95 -6.16
C THR A 58 2.80 -8.38 -5.63
N GLN A 59 3.29 -9.54 -6.08
CA GLN A 59 4.64 -10.00 -5.73
C GLN A 59 5.68 -9.15 -6.43
N MET A 60 6.60 -8.53 -5.68
CA MET A 60 7.76 -7.87 -6.24
C MET A 60 8.73 -8.90 -6.85
N ALA A 61 9.27 -8.61 -8.02
CA ALA A 61 10.33 -9.40 -8.62
C ALA A 61 11.61 -9.34 -7.77
N ASN A 62 12.46 -10.35 -7.88
CA ASN A 62 13.79 -10.31 -7.27
C ASN A 62 14.61 -9.17 -7.88
N GLY A 63 15.18 -8.30 -7.03
CA GLY A 63 15.87 -7.10 -7.49
C GLY A 63 14.92 -6.03 -8.05
N PHE A 64 13.72 -5.92 -7.49
CA PHE A 64 12.72 -4.93 -7.92
C PHE A 64 13.32 -3.52 -7.95
N ALA A 65 13.31 -2.90 -9.14
CA ALA A 65 13.80 -1.55 -9.37
C ALA A 65 12.84 -0.83 -10.32
N ALA A 66 11.71 -0.35 -9.78
CA ALA A 66 10.65 0.26 -10.57
C ALA A 66 9.80 1.23 -9.75
N ALA A 67 8.97 2.01 -10.46
CA ALA A 67 7.94 2.83 -9.84
C ALA A 67 6.83 1.95 -9.24
N MET A 68 6.42 2.31 -8.03
CA MET A 68 5.28 1.69 -7.35
C MET A 68 3.96 2.28 -7.87
N VAL A 69 2.91 1.49 -7.78
CA VAL A 69 1.55 1.90 -8.17
C VAL A 69 0.75 2.23 -6.91
N LYS A 70 0.02 3.33 -6.95
CA LYS A 70 -0.89 3.75 -5.87
C LYS A 70 -1.95 2.70 -5.57
N ASN A 71 -2.41 2.66 -4.34
CA ASN A 71 -3.48 1.78 -3.87
C ASN A 71 -3.20 0.28 -4.12
N THR A 72 -1.92 -0.09 -4.02
CA THR A 72 -1.43 -1.45 -4.26
C THR A 72 -0.79 -2.03 -3.00
N HIS A 73 -1.09 -3.30 -2.73
CA HIS A 73 -0.44 -4.09 -1.70
C HIS A 73 0.64 -4.97 -2.35
N TYR A 74 1.88 -4.68 -2.05
CA TYR A 74 3.04 -5.45 -2.53
C TYR A 74 3.47 -6.50 -1.52
N LEU A 75 3.96 -7.62 -2.03
CA LEU A 75 4.73 -8.60 -1.26
C LEU A 75 6.21 -8.42 -1.59
N SER A 76 7.08 -8.48 -0.58
CA SER A 76 8.52 -8.41 -0.77
C SER A 76 9.02 -9.51 -1.72
N PRO A 77 10.19 -9.34 -2.37
CA PRO A 77 10.78 -10.38 -3.23
C PRO A 77 10.88 -11.74 -2.52
N ALA A 78 10.53 -12.81 -3.21
CA ALA A 78 10.45 -14.16 -2.64
C ALA A 78 11.80 -14.69 -2.08
N ASN A 79 12.92 -14.14 -2.50
CA ASN A 79 14.27 -14.48 -2.01
C ASN A 79 14.86 -13.41 -1.07
N GLY A 80 14.10 -12.40 -0.68
CA GLY A 80 14.58 -11.29 0.14
C GLY A 80 15.60 -10.36 -0.53
N ALA A 81 15.70 -10.39 -1.87
CA ALA A 81 16.63 -9.56 -2.62
C ALA A 81 16.36 -8.05 -2.44
N ALA A 82 17.39 -7.24 -2.70
CA ALA A 82 17.31 -5.80 -2.62
C ALA A 82 16.13 -5.20 -3.43
N ILE A 83 15.60 -4.12 -2.93
CA ILE A 83 14.53 -3.32 -3.57
C ILE A 83 15.06 -1.90 -3.79
N THR A 84 14.76 -1.33 -4.95
CA THR A 84 14.89 0.10 -5.22
C THR A 84 13.56 0.59 -5.81
N ALA A 85 12.64 0.93 -4.95
CA ALA A 85 11.28 1.29 -5.33
C ALA A 85 11.09 2.81 -5.32
N THR A 86 10.66 3.36 -6.45
CA THR A 86 10.31 4.77 -6.55
C THR A 86 8.83 4.94 -6.18
N LEU A 87 8.53 5.79 -5.21
CA LEU A 87 7.15 6.16 -4.88
C LEU A 87 6.55 7.00 -6.03
N PRO A 88 5.23 6.95 -6.22
CA PRO A 88 4.56 7.86 -7.14
C PRO A 88 4.84 9.32 -6.76
N ALA A 89 5.13 10.15 -7.78
CA ALA A 89 5.40 11.57 -7.55
C ALA A 89 4.29 12.25 -6.76
N GLN A 90 4.65 13.13 -5.83
CA GLN A 90 3.71 13.86 -4.99
C GLN A 90 2.69 14.62 -5.82
N ALA A 91 3.15 15.25 -6.93
CA ALA A 91 2.29 15.99 -7.85
C ALA A 91 1.23 15.13 -8.57
N SER A 92 1.43 13.81 -8.64
CA SER A 92 0.50 12.86 -9.27
C SER A 92 -0.33 12.07 -8.25
N SER A 93 -0.12 12.31 -6.96
CA SER A 93 -0.77 11.59 -5.87
C SER A 93 -1.97 12.36 -5.32
N THR A 94 -2.93 11.64 -4.75
CA THR A 94 -4.16 12.20 -4.19
C THR A 94 -4.26 11.84 -2.71
N SER A 95 -4.75 12.76 -1.88
CA SER A 95 -4.95 12.50 -0.46
C SER A 95 -5.72 11.20 -0.23
N GLY A 96 -5.16 10.33 0.60
CA GLY A 96 -5.71 8.99 0.87
C GLY A 96 -5.12 7.87 -0.01
N ASP A 97 -4.25 8.17 -0.99
CA ASP A 97 -3.50 7.13 -1.68
C ASP A 97 -2.64 6.35 -0.69
N VAL A 98 -2.65 5.02 -0.80
CA VAL A 98 -1.94 4.11 0.09
C VAL A 98 -1.13 3.11 -0.71
N ILE A 99 0.07 2.79 -0.22
CA ILE A 99 0.89 1.68 -0.71
C ILE A 99 1.34 0.87 0.50
N ILE A 100 1.21 -0.44 0.43
CA ILE A 100 1.63 -1.34 1.49
C ILE A 100 2.69 -2.29 0.94
N VAL A 101 3.76 -2.51 1.70
CA VAL A 101 4.74 -3.56 1.42
C VAL A 101 4.75 -4.53 2.60
N GLU A 102 4.41 -5.78 2.35
CA GLU A 102 4.40 -6.86 3.35
C GLU A 102 5.58 -7.79 3.10
N TYR A 103 6.26 -8.16 4.17
CA TYR A 103 7.41 -9.06 4.11
C TYR A 103 6.99 -10.47 4.46
N GLN A 104 6.97 -11.35 3.47
CA GLN A 104 6.73 -12.78 3.63
C GLN A 104 8.02 -13.58 3.81
N VAL A 105 9.16 -13.00 3.48
CA VAL A 105 10.49 -13.54 3.70
C VAL A 105 11.37 -12.49 4.35
N ILE A 106 12.40 -12.96 5.06
CA ILE A 106 13.43 -12.10 5.64
C ILE A 106 14.22 -11.45 4.51
N ALA A 107 14.45 -10.15 4.59
CA ALA A 107 15.38 -9.48 3.68
C ALA A 107 16.77 -10.12 3.77
N ALA A 108 17.38 -10.42 2.64
CA ALA A 108 18.67 -11.08 2.58
C ALA A 108 19.76 -10.25 3.29
N ASN A 109 20.79 -10.92 3.80
CA ASN A 109 21.88 -10.25 4.51
C ASN A 109 22.52 -9.15 3.68
N GLY A 110 22.54 -7.92 4.20
CA GLY A 110 23.07 -6.76 3.50
C GLY A 110 22.20 -6.24 2.36
N ALA A 111 21.07 -6.87 2.03
CA ALA A 111 20.16 -6.36 1.02
C ALA A 111 19.49 -5.08 1.51
N THR A 112 19.61 -4.02 0.75
CA THR A 112 18.96 -2.74 1.03
C THR A 112 17.60 -2.70 0.32
N HIS A 113 16.55 -2.42 1.08
CA HIS A 113 15.22 -2.15 0.57
C HIS A 113 14.99 -0.64 0.66
N LYS A 114 15.19 0.03 -0.48
CA LYS A 114 15.11 1.48 -0.62
C LYS A 114 13.78 1.89 -1.22
N PHE A 115 13.08 2.82 -0.58
CA PHE A 115 11.81 3.38 -1.00
C PHE A 115 11.87 4.90 -0.96
N GLY A 116 11.40 5.57 -1.99
CA GLY A 116 11.35 7.02 -2.03
C GLY A 116 11.47 7.58 -3.43
N THR A 117 11.48 8.89 -3.54
CA THR A 117 11.67 9.63 -4.78
C THR A 117 12.60 10.80 -4.50
N ALA A 118 13.72 10.87 -5.23
CA ALA A 118 14.73 11.90 -5.02
C ALA A 118 14.11 13.31 -5.03
N GLY A 119 14.39 14.10 -4.01
CA GLY A 119 13.90 15.45 -3.84
C GLY A 119 12.44 15.58 -3.38
N GLU A 120 11.76 14.46 -3.08
CA GLU A 120 10.41 14.46 -2.52
C GLU A 120 10.41 13.92 -1.09
N PHE A 121 10.50 14.82 -0.12
CA PHE A 121 10.68 14.46 1.29
C PHE A 121 9.46 13.79 1.91
N PHE A 122 9.71 12.89 2.86
CA PHE A 122 8.67 12.31 3.69
C PHE A 122 8.11 13.35 4.69
N LEU A 123 6.86 13.13 5.09
CA LEU A 123 6.26 13.91 6.17
C LEU A 123 7.10 13.76 7.45
N ALA A 124 7.33 14.86 8.14
CA ALA A 124 7.94 14.86 9.47
C ALA A 124 7.21 13.87 10.41
N ASN A 125 7.97 13.15 11.22
CA ASN A 125 7.46 12.06 12.07
C ASN A 125 6.96 10.80 11.31
N SER A 126 7.30 10.64 10.02
CA SER A 126 7.36 9.30 9.43
C SER A 126 8.35 8.46 10.25
N ALA A 127 8.02 7.21 10.57
CA ALA A 127 8.79 6.50 11.57
C ALA A 127 9.02 5.03 11.22
N VAL A 128 10.16 4.51 11.67
CA VAL A 128 10.49 3.09 11.66
C VAL A 128 10.47 2.56 13.09
N TYR A 129 9.67 1.53 13.30
CA TYR A 129 9.56 0.82 14.58
C TYR A 129 10.18 -0.57 14.46
N LYS A 130 10.98 -0.93 15.45
CA LYS A 130 11.47 -2.30 15.61
C LYS A 130 10.64 -3.02 16.67
N MET A 131 10.15 -4.18 16.31
CA MET A 131 9.49 -5.10 17.23
C MET A 131 10.46 -6.24 17.54
N THR A 132 10.89 -6.38 18.79
CA THR A 132 11.68 -7.52 19.24
C THR A 132 10.76 -8.52 19.92
N GLY A 133 10.85 -9.78 19.50
CA GLY A 133 10.16 -10.88 20.19
C GLY A 133 10.68 -11.06 21.62
N ALA A 134 9.85 -11.59 22.50
CA ALA A 134 10.27 -12.01 23.83
C ALA A 134 11.21 -13.22 23.70
N THR A 135 12.39 -13.12 24.29
CA THR A 135 13.31 -14.25 24.47
C THR A 135 13.44 -14.55 25.96
N GLY A 136 13.06 -15.74 26.36
CA GLY A 136 13.06 -16.12 27.78
C GLY A 136 12.03 -15.32 28.58
N SER A 137 12.47 -14.63 29.65
CA SER A 137 11.61 -13.81 30.51
C SER A 137 11.50 -12.35 30.05
N ALA A 138 12.07 -11.99 28.90
CA ALA A 138 12.04 -10.62 28.40
C ALA A 138 10.69 -10.34 27.72
N VAL A 139 10.10 -9.19 28.03
CA VAL A 139 8.89 -8.68 27.38
C VAL A 139 9.27 -8.18 25.97
N GLY A 140 8.45 -8.49 24.97
CA GLY A 140 8.61 -7.92 23.65
C GLY A 140 8.53 -6.39 23.70
N LEU A 141 9.46 -5.70 23.06
CA LEU A 141 9.56 -4.25 23.05
C LEU A 141 9.33 -3.72 21.64
N ILE A 142 8.66 -2.57 21.56
CA ILE A 142 8.60 -1.75 20.35
C ILE A 142 9.47 -0.52 20.59
N ASN A 143 10.50 -0.35 19.76
CA ASN A 143 11.37 0.81 19.81
C ASN A 143 11.29 1.59 18.49
N THR A 144 11.26 2.90 18.56
CA THR A 144 11.50 3.75 17.39
C THR A 144 12.97 3.65 17.02
N VAL A 145 13.24 3.31 15.76
CA VAL A 145 14.62 3.20 15.24
C VAL A 145 15.06 4.54 14.65
N ASP A 146 14.17 5.17 13.87
CA ASP A 146 14.43 6.43 13.19
C ASP A 146 13.13 7.16 12.86
N VAL A 147 13.21 8.49 12.68
CA VAL A 147 12.08 9.37 12.38
C VAL A 147 12.53 10.40 11.34
N ALA A 148 11.76 10.53 10.26
CA ALA A 148 12.02 11.53 9.22
C ALA A 148 11.89 12.96 9.76
N ASP A 149 12.78 13.84 9.32
CA ASP A 149 12.82 15.26 9.70
C ASP A 149 11.80 16.12 8.92
N GLY A 150 11.34 15.64 7.77
CA GLY A 150 10.37 16.30 6.91
C GLY A 150 10.96 17.35 5.96
N THR A 151 12.28 17.49 5.90
CA THR A 151 12.96 18.52 5.11
C THR A 151 14.09 18.00 4.23
N ALA A 152 14.69 16.85 4.58
CA ALA A 152 15.82 16.29 3.88
C ALA A 152 15.68 14.80 3.55
N ASP A 153 14.82 14.09 4.25
CA ASP A 153 14.67 12.63 4.13
C ASP A 153 13.75 12.23 2.98
N ASP A 154 14.32 11.95 1.83
CA ASP A 154 13.60 11.54 0.62
C ASP A 154 13.62 10.02 0.37
N PHE A 155 14.40 9.26 1.18
CA PHE A 155 14.46 7.80 1.10
C PHE A 155 14.29 7.13 2.46
N LEU A 156 13.58 6.00 2.46
CA LEU A 156 13.53 5.03 3.55
C LEU A 156 14.38 3.82 3.14
N ASN A 157 15.45 3.53 3.90
CA ASN A 157 16.38 2.43 3.66
C ASN A 157 16.28 1.39 4.78
N LEU A 158 15.80 0.19 4.45
CA LEU A 158 15.76 -0.95 5.37
C LEU A 158 16.80 -1.98 4.93
N VAL A 159 17.75 -2.33 5.80
CA VAL A 159 18.84 -3.26 5.45
C VAL A 159 18.65 -4.61 6.13
N GLY A 160 18.66 -5.68 5.34
CA GLY A 160 18.43 -7.05 5.80
C GLY A 160 19.46 -7.53 6.82
N LEU A 161 19.00 -8.31 7.80
CA LEU A 161 19.76 -8.90 8.92
C LEU A 161 20.52 -7.89 9.80
N THR A 162 20.31 -6.62 9.61
CA THR A 162 20.72 -5.58 10.56
C THR A 162 19.60 -5.33 11.56
N ASN A 163 19.85 -4.47 12.54
CA ASN A 163 18.87 -4.15 13.57
C ASN A 163 17.59 -3.51 13.06
N SER A 164 17.62 -2.93 11.86
CA SER A 164 16.46 -2.32 11.17
C SER A 164 15.91 -3.19 10.04
N GLY A 165 16.49 -4.38 9.82
CA GLY A 165 16.10 -5.24 8.70
C GLY A 165 14.71 -5.80 8.87
N PRO A 166 13.89 -5.79 7.81
CA PRO A 166 12.56 -6.39 7.85
C PRO A 166 12.66 -7.92 7.87
N GLY A 167 12.10 -8.52 8.91
CA GLY A 167 11.85 -9.95 9.02
C GLY A 167 10.45 -10.33 8.51
N ILE A 168 10.11 -11.62 8.60
CA ILE A 168 8.77 -12.10 8.25
C ILE A 168 7.72 -11.42 9.13
N GLY A 169 6.63 -10.95 8.52
CA GLY A 169 5.56 -10.23 9.19
C GLY A 169 5.83 -8.73 9.37
N SER A 170 6.99 -8.24 8.90
CA SER A 170 7.22 -6.79 8.80
C SER A 170 6.36 -6.20 7.70
N TYR A 171 6.06 -4.91 7.84
CA TYR A 171 5.38 -4.16 6.80
C TYR A 171 5.80 -2.69 6.78
N VAL A 172 5.66 -2.08 5.61
CA VAL A 172 5.80 -0.64 5.41
C VAL A 172 4.50 -0.13 4.82
N VAL A 173 3.96 0.93 5.38
CA VAL A 173 2.79 1.62 4.87
C VAL A 173 3.19 3.02 4.47
N PHE A 174 2.92 3.37 3.22
CA PHE A 174 3.01 4.73 2.71
C PHE A 174 1.61 5.29 2.54
N THR A 175 1.35 6.45 3.11
CA THR A 175 0.07 7.15 3.00
C THR A 175 0.31 8.58 2.51
N PHE A 176 -0.38 8.99 1.47
CA PHE A 176 -0.28 10.36 0.95
C PHE A 176 -1.33 11.25 1.63
N ASN A 177 -0.89 12.36 2.23
CA ASN A 177 -1.77 13.27 2.97
C ASN A 177 -2.37 14.40 2.12
N GLY A 178 -2.08 14.43 0.83
CA GLY A 178 -2.44 15.50 -0.10
C GLY A 178 -1.29 16.44 -0.45
N THR A 179 -0.15 16.33 0.24
CA THR A 179 1.05 17.14 0.01
C THR A 179 2.31 16.29 -0.07
N VAL A 180 2.50 15.40 0.90
CA VAL A 180 3.70 14.56 1.01
C VAL A 180 3.33 13.14 1.45
N TRP A 181 4.22 12.19 1.16
CA TRP A 181 4.10 10.81 1.65
C TRP A 181 4.52 10.72 3.11
N ARG A 182 3.72 10.03 3.91
CA ARG A 182 4.09 9.55 5.23
C ARG A 182 4.51 8.10 5.11
N ALA A 183 5.64 7.73 5.72
CA ALA A 183 6.08 6.34 5.82
C ALA A 183 5.96 5.85 7.27
N GLU A 184 5.40 4.67 7.45
CA GLU A 184 5.40 3.95 8.72
C GLU A 184 5.88 2.52 8.46
N ALA A 185 7.04 2.15 9.02
CA ALA A 185 7.58 0.81 8.92
C ALA A 185 7.57 0.12 10.28
N ARG A 186 7.04 -1.10 10.33
CA ARG A 186 7.12 -1.98 11.50
C ARG A 186 7.91 -3.21 11.15
N CYS A 187 9.14 -3.28 11.68
CA CYS A 187 10.07 -4.34 11.37
C CYS A 187 10.15 -5.35 12.52
N THR A 188 9.84 -6.61 12.22
CA THR A 188 10.10 -7.75 13.10
C THR A 188 11.54 -8.21 12.84
N SER A 189 12.41 -8.10 13.81
CA SER A 189 13.80 -8.56 13.68
C SER A 189 14.06 -9.75 14.60
N SER A 190 14.68 -10.79 14.08
CA SER A 190 15.20 -11.91 14.87
C SER A 190 16.58 -11.61 15.51
N GLY A 191 17.15 -10.45 15.27
CA GLY A 191 18.48 -10.09 15.75
C GLY A 191 18.47 -9.57 17.19
N THR A 192 19.38 -10.08 18.00
CA THR A 192 19.64 -9.64 19.40
C THR A 192 20.50 -8.38 19.49
N GLY A 193 20.87 -7.77 18.38
CA GLY A 193 21.71 -6.58 18.35
C GLY A 193 21.02 -5.35 18.92
N ALA A 194 21.71 -4.59 19.76
CA ALA A 194 21.29 -3.26 20.16
C ALA A 194 21.04 -2.41 18.90
N ALA A 195 20.00 -1.59 18.91
CA ALA A 195 19.74 -0.63 17.84
C ALA A 195 20.98 0.30 17.73
N ALA A 196 21.89 -0.02 16.83
CA ALA A 196 22.84 0.97 16.38
C ALA A 196 22.00 2.07 15.69
N ASN A 197 22.32 3.32 15.93
CA ASN A 197 21.74 4.48 15.28
C ASN A 197 21.98 4.39 13.76
N LEU A 198 21.19 3.57 13.08
CA LEU A 198 21.18 3.54 11.64
C LEU A 198 20.13 4.58 11.23
N SER A 199 20.58 5.65 10.64
CA SER A 199 19.70 6.57 9.93
C SER A 199 19.06 5.77 8.81
N VAL A 200 17.79 5.42 8.98
CA VAL A 200 17.02 4.64 8.00
C VAL A 200 16.36 5.59 7.02
N PHE A 201 16.00 6.78 7.48
CA PHE A 201 15.65 7.89 6.63
C PHE A 201 16.93 8.61 6.19
N ALA A 202 17.01 8.94 4.92
CA ALA A 202 18.23 9.49 4.32
C ALA A 202 17.91 10.41 3.15
N THR A 203 18.84 11.32 2.90
CA THR A 203 18.88 12.18 1.72
C THR A 203 19.48 11.41 0.53
N SER A 204 19.04 11.75 -0.71
CA SER A 204 19.55 11.19 -1.97
C SER A 204 21.01 11.57 -2.24
#